data_cd48d1fddfb1fefef78e4194e9d90615
#
_entry.id   cd48d1fddfb1fefef78e4194e9d90615
#
_cell.length_a   1.000
_cell.length_b   1.000
_cell.length_c   1.000
_cell.angle_alpha   90.00
_cell.angle_beta   90.00
_cell.angle_gamma   90.00
#
_symmetry.space_group_name_H-M   'P 1'
#
loop_
_entity.id
_entity.type
_entity.pdbx_description
1 polymer ?
#
loop_
_entity_poly.entity_id
_entity_poly.type
_entity_poly.pdbx_seq_one_letter_code
_entity_poly.pdbx_strand_id
1 'polypeptide(L)'
;MRKGLKITFWIILLAAIVTVVIVRWQAWFGTPEEPLWTGDTIVYTIPSLPAENAEDALLYELNGELNILVLGDIHNGLTRDNYDTLAARVPQVDIVAQTGDWLERGQFYYLQAMLHEWVPGALSDVPVVACPGNHEYSKGLLKTVSPVWTQTFAHPHNSPEEVPGEHFYVDLPNLRFIIIDTNPLIRLPYLTRTLTWLRETMEQANGRKVVVMMHHPVLSPAKGRFNPLIYAAFRNALGEADLVIAGHDHSYMRCAPFVVVNAAGQPKQQRTNLHAEVTDSVPVYSVLTVTQPAHSQPAELFFKTYRLSDGLMIDSLYAGHH
;
A
#
# COMPACT_ATOMS: atom_id res chain seq x y z
N MET A 1 50.36 -13.69 -28.61
CA MET A 1 49.43 -12.56 -28.70
C MET A 1 48.03 -12.83 -28.13
N ARG A 2 47.30 -13.94 -28.44
CA ARG A 2 45.90 -14.17 -27.95
C ARG A 2 45.75 -14.32 -26.42
N LYS A 3 46.78 -14.83 -25.67
CA LYS A 3 46.68 -14.97 -24.19
C LYS A 3 46.78 -13.63 -23.47
N GLY A 4 47.71 -12.76 -23.91
CA GLY A 4 47.82 -11.41 -23.32
C GLY A 4 46.58 -10.56 -23.48
N LEU A 5 45.95 -10.63 -24.68
CA LEU A 5 44.71 -9.87 -24.95
C LEU A 5 43.55 -10.28 -24.05
N LYS A 6 43.43 -11.59 -23.73
CA LYS A 6 42.41 -12.09 -22.80
C LYS A 6 42.65 -11.63 -21.38
N ILE A 7 43.89 -11.62 -20.92
CA ILE A 7 44.23 -11.15 -19.57
C ILE A 7 43.93 -9.66 -19.43
N THR A 8 44.32 -8.86 -20.41
CA THR A 8 44.01 -7.40 -20.43
C THR A 8 42.52 -7.16 -20.41
N PHE A 9 41.74 -7.92 -21.19
CA PHE A 9 40.25 -7.79 -21.18
C PHE A 9 39.66 -8.04 -19.79
N TRP A 10 40.10 -9.12 -19.10
CA TRP A 10 39.58 -9.44 -17.76
C TRP A 10 40.00 -8.41 -16.70
N ILE A 11 41.20 -7.84 -16.82
CA ILE A 11 41.64 -6.75 -15.92
C ILE A 11 40.80 -5.51 -16.11
N ILE A 12 40.53 -5.11 -17.37
CA ILE A 12 39.67 -3.95 -17.68
C ILE A 12 38.23 -4.19 -17.17
N LEU A 13 37.68 -5.39 -17.41
CA LEU A 13 36.35 -5.74 -16.96
C LEU A 13 36.25 -5.71 -15.43
N LEU A 14 37.24 -6.28 -14.74
CA LEU A 14 37.29 -6.25 -13.26
C LEU A 14 37.40 -4.82 -12.73
N ALA A 15 38.27 -4.00 -13.33
CA ALA A 15 38.38 -2.59 -12.96
C ALA A 15 37.08 -1.82 -13.18
N ALA A 16 36.37 -2.07 -14.28
CA ALA A 16 35.07 -1.48 -14.55
C ALA A 16 34.02 -1.91 -13.50
N ILE A 17 33.97 -3.20 -13.16
CA ILE A 17 33.06 -3.72 -12.11
C ILE A 17 33.38 -3.07 -10.76
N VAL A 18 34.66 -3.04 -10.36
CA VAL A 18 35.09 -2.40 -9.10
C VAL A 18 34.72 -0.93 -9.08
N THR A 19 34.92 -0.21 -10.18
CA THR A 19 34.53 1.21 -10.27
C THR A 19 33.02 1.37 -10.12
N VAL A 20 32.21 0.55 -10.80
CA VAL A 20 30.75 0.59 -10.65
C VAL A 20 30.33 0.28 -9.21
N VAL A 21 30.95 -0.72 -8.56
CA VAL A 21 30.68 -1.03 -7.17
C VAL A 21 31.03 0.12 -6.25
N ILE A 22 32.20 0.74 -6.42
CA ILE A 22 32.64 1.90 -5.60
C ILE A 22 31.69 3.08 -5.81
N VAL A 23 31.39 3.45 -7.04
CA VAL A 23 30.51 4.59 -7.36
C VAL A 23 29.07 4.36 -6.85
N ARG A 24 28.63 3.10 -6.89
CA ARG A 24 27.28 2.75 -6.43
C ARG A 24 27.21 2.35 -4.96
N TRP A 25 28.35 2.23 -4.28
CA TRP A 25 28.42 1.79 -2.88
C TRP A 25 27.52 2.62 -1.96
N GLN A 26 27.60 3.95 -2.03
CA GLN A 26 26.77 4.83 -1.23
C GLN A 26 25.27 4.70 -1.59
N ALA A 27 24.95 4.49 -2.89
CA ALA A 27 23.58 4.29 -3.33
C ALA A 27 23.01 2.92 -2.89
N TRP A 28 23.87 1.90 -2.72
CA TRP A 28 23.44 0.55 -2.36
C TRP A 28 23.53 0.26 -0.87
N PHE A 29 24.48 0.84 -0.17
CA PHE A 29 24.81 0.54 1.24
C PHE A 29 24.89 1.77 2.13
N GLY A 30 24.94 2.98 1.56
CA GLY A 30 24.94 4.21 2.35
C GLY A 30 23.58 4.47 2.97
N THR A 31 23.57 4.84 4.24
CA THR A 31 22.40 5.46 4.85
C THR A 31 22.31 6.89 4.31
N PRO A 32 21.18 7.32 3.71
CA PRO A 32 21.01 8.71 3.38
C PRO A 32 21.13 9.57 4.64
N GLU A 33 21.79 10.72 4.54
CA GLU A 33 21.76 11.69 5.65
C GLU A 33 20.30 12.02 5.96
N GLU A 34 19.93 11.88 7.23
CA GLU A 34 18.60 12.25 7.69
C GLU A 34 18.57 13.76 7.91
N PRO A 35 17.61 14.49 7.32
CA PRO A 35 17.46 15.91 7.59
C PRO A 35 17.26 16.14 9.09
N LEU A 36 17.86 17.23 9.62
CA LEU A 36 17.71 17.60 11.01
C LEU A 36 16.25 18.03 11.26
N TRP A 37 15.59 17.35 12.19
CA TRP A 37 14.27 17.77 12.65
C TRP A 37 14.40 18.97 13.59
N THR A 38 13.73 20.08 13.28
CA THR A 38 13.78 21.34 14.04
C THR A 38 12.45 21.72 14.70
N GLY A 39 11.40 20.94 14.47
CA GLY A 39 10.09 21.13 15.09
C GLY A 39 9.95 20.38 16.43
N ASP A 40 8.80 20.53 17.06
CA ASP A 40 8.45 19.75 18.25
C ASP A 40 8.31 18.26 17.88
N THR A 41 8.84 17.40 18.74
CA THR A 41 8.74 15.96 18.54
C THR A 41 7.37 15.47 18.99
N ILE A 42 6.62 14.87 18.09
CA ILE A 42 5.35 14.22 18.40
C ILE A 42 5.63 12.74 18.64
N VAL A 43 5.24 12.24 19.82
CA VAL A 43 5.21 10.81 20.12
C VAL A 43 3.77 10.35 19.99
N TYR A 44 3.50 9.59 18.94
CA TYR A 44 2.16 9.14 18.60
C TYR A 44 2.18 7.75 18.00
N THR A 45 1.27 6.89 18.43
CA THR A 45 1.01 5.60 17.80
C THR A 45 -0.31 5.72 17.07
N ILE A 46 -0.28 5.48 15.76
CA ILE A 46 -1.49 5.53 14.94
C ILE A 46 -2.42 4.39 15.36
N PRO A 47 -3.68 4.67 15.69
CA PRO A 47 -4.66 3.65 16.04
C PRO A 47 -4.77 2.63 14.91
N SER A 48 -4.69 1.34 15.22
CA SER A 48 -4.88 0.24 14.28
C SER A 48 -5.96 -0.70 14.80
N LEU A 49 -6.58 -1.43 13.87
CA LEU A 49 -7.58 -2.43 14.23
C LEU A 49 -6.87 -3.68 14.81
N PRO A 50 -7.28 -4.17 15.97
CA PRO A 50 -6.77 -5.43 16.52
C PRO A 50 -7.21 -6.60 15.64
N ALA A 51 -6.37 -7.63 15.52
CA ALA A 51 -6.70 -8.85 14.78
C ALA A 51 -7.85 -9.64 15.42
N GLU A 52 -7.91 -9.58 16.75
CA GLU A 52 -8.92 -10.26 17.55
C GLU A 52 -9.92 -9.21 18.06
N ASN A 53 -11.21 -9.46 17.87
CA ASN A 53 -12.33 -8.62 18.34
C ASN A 53 -12.58 -7.30 17.57
N ALA A 54 -12.00 -7.09 16.39
CA ALA A 54 -12.36 -5.95 15.55
C ALA A 54 -13.87 -5.96 15.19
N GLU A 55 -14.46 -7.15 15.05
CA GLU A 55 -15.90 -7.29 14.83
C GLU A 55 -16.72 -6.76 16.00
N ASP A 56 -16.35 -7.07 17.24
CA ASP A 56 -17.08 -6.65 18.42
C ASP A 56 -16.97 -5.15 18.68
N ALA A 57 -15.82 -4.56 18.38
CA ALA A 57 -15.60 -3.14 18.56
C ALA A 57 -16.38 -2.27 17.55
N LEU A 58 -16.51 -2.77 16.32
CA LEU A 58 -17.18 -2.06 15.21
C LEU A 58 -18.70 -2.33 15.15
N LEU A 59 -19.17 -3.50 15.63
CA LEU A 59 -20.60 -3.87 15.59
C LEU A 59 -21.52 -2.91 16.35
N TYR A 60 -21.02 -2.23 17.37
CA TYR A 60 -21.83 -1.33 18.20
C TYR A 60 -22.07 0.06 17.56
N GLU A 61 -21.29 0.44 16.55
CA GLU A 61 -21.32 1.78 15.99
C GLU A 61 -21.75 1.84 14.51
N LEU A 62 -21.83 0.69 13.81
CA LEU A 62 -22.14 0.67 12.39
C LEU A 62 -23.64 0.84 12.13
N ASN A 63 -24.01 1.95 11.54
CA ASN A 63 -25.38 2.25 11.06
C ASN A 63 -25.73 1.48 9.75
N GLY A 64 -25.28 0.22 9.60
CA GLY A 64 -25.54 -0.62 8.45
C GLY A 64 -24.52 -0.51 7.30
N GLU A 65 -23.54 0.38 7.38
CA GLU A 65 -22.47 0.55 6.40
C GLU A 65 -21.13 0.77 7.09
N LEU A 66 -20.06 0.20 6.51
CA LEU A 66 -18.68 0.44 6.89
C LEU A 66 -18.00 1.25 5.79
N ASN A 67 -17.50 2.45 6.11
CA ASN A 67 -16.86 3.33 5.16
C ASN A 67 -15.35 3.40 5.40
N ILE A 68 -14.58 2.89 4.44
CA ILE A 68 -13.12 2.86 4.46
C ILE A 68 -12.60 3.92 3.49
N LEU A 69 -11.96 4.96 4.02
CA LEU A 69 -11.25 5.95 3.22
C LEU A 69 -9.93 5.35 2.73
N VAL A 70 -9.74 5.27 1.42
CA VAL A 70 -8.55 4.68 0.79
C VAL A 70 -7.67 5.78 0.23
N LEU A 71 -6.41 5.80 0.70
CA LEU A 71 -5.36 6.71 0.25
C LEU A 71 -4.13 5.91 -0.17
N GLY A 72 -3.31 6.44 -1.07
CA GLY A 72 -2.05 5.83 -1.48
C GLY A 72 -1.06 6.87 -1.95
N ASP A 73 0.24 6.55 -1.89
CA ASP A 73 1.33 7.39 -2.42
C ASP A 73 1.23 8.86 -1.95
N ILE A 74 1.14 9.07 -0.65
CA ILE A 74 1.00 10.42 -0.05
C ILE A 74 2.33 11.16 -0.08
N HIS A 75 3.47 10.50 0.20
CA HIS A 75 4.83 11.08 0.17
C HIS A 75 4.97 12.38 0.98
N ASN A 76 4.37 12.45 2.17
CA ASN A 76 4.25 13.68 2.96
C ASN A 76 3.57 14.86 2.21
N GLY A 77 2.82 14.58 1.15
CA GLY A 77 2.24 15.61 0.27
C GLY A 77 0.84 16.07 0.69
N LEU A 78 0.21 15.48 1.71
CA LEU A 78 -1.07 15.94 2.24
C LEU A 78 -0.85 16.78 3.49
N THR A 79 -1.53 17.93 3.53
CA THR A 79 -1.58 18.84 4.68
C THR A 79 -2.76 18.50 5.59
N ARG A 80 -2.77 19.09 6.79
CA ARG A 80 -3.91 19.02 7.71
C ARG A 80 -5.21 19.42 7.03
N ASP A 81 -5.22 20.53 6.28
CA ASP A 81 -6.41 21.00 5.57
C ASP A 81 -6.92 19.97 4.56
N ASN A 82 -6.02 19.17 3.97
CA ASN A 82 -6.43 18.06 3.10
C ASN A 82 -7.12 16.97 3.91
N TYR A 83 -6.57 16.56 5.05
CA TYR A 83 -7.19 15.53 5.91
C TYR A 83 -8.54 15.99 6.46
N ASP A 84 -8.65 17.23 6.93
CA ASP A 84 -9.90 17.82 7.40
C ASP A 84 -10.95 17.94 6.27
N THR A 85 -10.50 18.27 5.07
CA THR A 85 -11.35 18.29 3.87
C THR A 85 -11.85 16.88 3.52
N LEU A 86 -11.01 15.86 3.62
CA LEU A 86 -11.40 14.47 3.38
C LEU A 86 -12.42 14.00 4.42
N ALA A 87 -12.19 14.29 5.69
CA ALA A 87 -13.15 13.98 6.77
C ALA A 87 -14.52 14.66 6.56
N ALA A 88 -14.52 15.90 6.04
CA ALA A 88 -15.74 16.62 5.75
C ALA A 88 -16.48 16.09 4.50
N ARG A 89 -15.74 15.56 3.52
CA ARG A 89 -16.32 15.03 2.27
C ARG A 89 -16.82 13.60 2.38
N VAL A 90 -16.22 12.81 3.27
CA VAL A 90 -16.61 11.41 3.48
C VAL A 90 -17.37 11.34 4.81
N PRO A 91 -18.70 11.27 4.77
CA PRO A 91 -19.49 11.13 5.99
C PRO A 91 -19.09 9.84 6.71
N GLN A 92 -18.74 9.95 7.97
CA GLN A 92 -18.41 8.81 8.83
C GLN A 92 -17.32 7.92 8.20
N VAL A 93 -16.05 8.34 8.35
CA VAL A 93 -14.89 7.48 8.05
C VAL A 93 -14.68 6.55 9.24
N ASP A 94 -14.89 5.26 9.06
CA ASP A 94 -14.70 4.25 10.11
C ASP A 94 -13.27 3.73 10.15
N ILE A 95 -12.59 3.67 8.99
CA ILE A 95 -11.22 3.19 8.82
C ILE A 95 -10.53 4.02 7.73
N VAL A 96 -9.25 4.30 7.92
CA VAL A 96 -8.37 4.78 6.84
C VAL A 96 -7.50 3.63 6.36
N ALA A 97 -7.57 3.31 5.07
CA ALA A 97 -6.71 2.32 4.41
C ALA A 97 -5.63 3.02 3.61
N GLN A 98 -4.36 2.66 3.86
CA GLN A 98 -3.20 3.29 3.23
C GLN A 98 -2.38 2.26 2.44
N THR A 99 -2.25 2.47 1.12
CA THR A 99 -1.62 1.50 0.20
C THR A 99 -0.09 1.57 0.15
N GLY A 100 0.56 2.28 1.06
CA GLY A 100 2.03 2.47 1.11
C GLY A 100 2.49 3.81 0.55
N ASP A 101 3.78 4.10 0.76
CA ASP A 101 4.40 5.38 0.43
C ASP A 101 3.68 6.58 1.09
N TRP A 102 3.35 6.44 2.38
CA TRP A 102 2.83 7.56 3.17
C TRP A 102 3.93 8.57 3.46
N LEU A 103 5.12 8.05 3.81
CA LEU A 103 6.32 8.86 4.01
C LEU A 103 7.09 9.03 2.69
N GLU A 104 7.75 10.18 2.52
CA GLU A 104 8.72 10.34 1.42
C GLU A 104 9.93 9.41 1.60
N ARG A 105 10.28 9.10 2.86
CA ARG A 105 11.28 8.09 3.24
C ARG A 105 11.00 7.57 4.64
N GLY A 106 11.38 6.34 4.93
CA GLY A 106 11.25 5.71 6.24
C GLY A 106 12.24 6.23 7.28
N GLN A 107 12.35 7.56 7.46
CA GLN A 107 13.24 8.25 8.39
C GLN A 107 12.42 9.06 9.40
N PHE A 108 13.00 9.29 10.58
CA PHE A 108 12.36 10.03 11.66
C PHE A 108 11.85 11.42 11.25
N TYR A 109 12.63 12.16 10.47
CA TYR A 109 12.22 13.46 9.94
C TYR A 109 10.88 13.40 9.20
N TYR A 110 10.73 12.46 8.28
CA TYR A 110 9.52 12.34 7.46
C TYR A 110 8.32 11.86 8.26
N LEU A 111 8.56 10.99 9.26
CA LEU A 111 7.52 10.61 10.21
C LEU A 111 7.02 11.83 11.00
N GLN A 112 7.94 12.63 11.57
CA GLN A 112 7.54 13.82 12.31
C GLN A 112 6.79 14.82 11.44
N ALA A 113 7.26 15.05 10.20
CA ALA A 113 6.58 15.90 9.23
C ALA A 113 5.15 15.40 8.92
N MET A 114 4.97 14.10 8.79
CA MET A 114 3.65 13.49 8.61
C MET A 114 2.77 13.66 9.86
N LEU A 115 3.30 13.37 11.05
CA LEU A 115 2.56 13.48 12.30
C LEU A 115 2.12 14.92 12.61
N HIS A 116 2.91 15.93 12.26
CA HIS A 116 2.52 17.34 12.39
C HIS A 116 1.30 17.71 11.55
N GLU A 117 1.11 17.06 10.42
CA GLU A 117 -0.07 17.27 9.57
C GLU A 117 -1.25 16.37 10.00
N TRP A 118 -0.96 15.15 10.44
CA TRP A 118 -1.96 14.13 10.75
C TRP A 118 -2.59 14.30 12.11
N VAL A 119 -1.77 14.38 13.20
CA VAL A 119 -2.25 14.28 14.58
C VAL A 119 -3.26 15.37 14.97
N PRO A 120 -3.12 16.65 14.53
CA PRO A 120 -4.14 17.66 14.84
C PRO A 120 -5.36 17.58 13.93
N GLY A 121 -5.37 16.68 12.93
CA GLY A 121 -6.44 16.57 11.93
C GLY A 121 -7.63 15.74 12.39
N ALA A 122 -8.75 15.90 11.71
CA ALA A 122 -10.03 15.25 12.04
C ALA A 122 -10.01 13.71 11.85
N LEU A 123 -9.00 13.16 11.20
CA LEU A 123 -8.85 11.71 10.98
C LEU A 123 -7.86 11.05 11.94
N SER A 124 -7.23 11.77 12.86
CA SER A 124 -6.15 11.24 13.70
C SER A 124 -6.58 10.08 14.60
N ASP A 125 -7.80 10.10 15.09
CA ASP A 125 -8.35 9.08 15.98
C ASP A 125 -9.02 7.92 15.21
N VAL A 126 -9.11 8.01 13.89
CA VAL A 126 -9.66 6.94 13.05
C VAL A 126 -8.64 5.82 12.92
N PRO A 127 -9.04 4.55 13.15
CA PRO A 127 -8.14 3.42 12.95
C PRO A 127 -7.56 3.35 11.53
N VAL A 128 -6.28 3.05 11.43
CA VAL A 128 -5.57 2.93 10.15
C VAL A 128 -5.16 1.49 9.89
N VAL A 129 -5.42 1.03 8.67
CA VAL A 129 -4.88 -0.20 8.10
C VAL A 129 -3.92 0.18 6.98
N ALA A 130 -2.63 -0.09 7.15
CA ALA A 130 -1.61 0.34 6.19
C ALA A 130 -0.68 -0.79 5.78
N CYS A 131 -0.29 -0.83 4.50
CA CYS A 131 0.85 -1.62 4.06
C CYS A 131 2.07 -0.71 3.83
N PRO A 132 3.29 -1.18 4.07
CA PRO A 132 4.47 -0.38 3.77
C PRO A 132 4.71 -0.34 2.25
N GLY A 133 4.97 0.86 1.71
CA GLY A 133 5.46 1.04 0.36
C GLY A 133 6.99 0.93 0.27
N ASN A 134 7.53 1.18 -0.90
CA ASN A 134 8.98 1.10 -1.07
C ASN A 134 9.74 2.28 -0.43
N HIS A 135 9.06 3.37 -0.11
CA HIS A 135 9.62 4.53 0.59
C HIS A 135 9.71 4.31 2.11
N GLU A 136 8.91 3.43 2.70
CA GLU A 136 9.04 2.99 4.09
C GLU A 136 10.18 1.99 4.30
N TYR A 137 10.80 1.50 3.23
CA TYR A 137 11.92 0.57 3.28
C TYR A 137 13.27 1.27 3.23
N SER A 138 14.27 0.69 3.92
CA SER A 138 15.66 1.13 3.81
C SER A 138 16.16 1.02 2.37
N LYS A 139 17.05 1.93 1.97
CA LYS A 139 17.75 1.81 0.68
C LYS A 139 18.85 0.74 0.81
N GLY A 140 19.06 -0.02 -0.26
CA GLY A 140 20.14 -0.99 -0.33
C GLY A 140 19.74 -2.34 -0.89
N LEU A 141 20.70 -3.27 -0.86
CA LEU A 141 20.50 -4.63 -1.39
C LEU A 141 19.62 -5.47 -0.46
N LEU A 142 19.76 -5.26 0.85
CA LEU A 142 18.96 -5.91 1.89
C LEU A 142 17.93 -4.90 2.41
N LYS A 143 16.86 -4.73 1.66
CA LYS A 143 15.77 -3.86 2.07
C LYS A 143 15.06 -4.43 3.29
N THR A 144 14.93 -3.63 4.32
CA THR A 144 14.13 -3.92 5.52
C THR A 144 13.16 -2.77 5.75
N VAL A 145 11.99 -3.07 6.27
CA VAL A 145 11.06 -2.03 6.68
C VAL A 145 11.68 -1.15 7.76
N SER A 146 11.42 0.14 7.71
CA SER A 146 11.97 1.08 8.67
C SER A 146 11.46 0.81 10.08
N PRO A 147 12.33 0.82 11.11
CA PRO A 147 11.88 0.76 12.50
C PRO A 147 10.89 1.87 12.87
N VAL A 148 11.00 3.04 12.25
CA VAL A 148 10.04 4.16 12.47
C VAL A 148 8.63 3.74 12.06
N TRP A 149 8.49 3.02 10.94
CA TRP A 149 7.20 2.49 10.50
C TRP A 149 6.64 1.47 11.47
N THR A 150 7.40 0.45 11.84
CA THR A 150 6.95 -0.62 12.73
C THR A 150 6.65 -0.14 14.16
N GLN A 151 7.26 0.96 14.60
CA GLN A 151 6.96 1.58 15.89
C GLN A 151 5.69 2.45 15.85
N THR A 152 5.34 2.97 14.68
CA THR A 152 4.19 3.86 14.52
C THR A 152 2.89 3.08 14.30
N PHE A 153 2.96 1.98 13.56
CA PHE A 153 1.81 1.16 13.21
C PHE A 153 1.84 -0.17 13.95
N ALA A 154 0.88 -0.39 14.85
CA ALA A 154 0.71 -1.64 15.58
C ALA A 154 -0.22 -2.58 14.80
N HIS A 155 0.32 -3.30 13.83
CA HIS A 155 -0.47 -4.24 13.01
C HIS A 155 -0.59 -5.63 13.63
N PRO A 156 -1.64 -6.41 13.26
CA PRO A 156 -1.80 -7.80 13.69
C PRO A 156 -0.64 -8.70 13.28
N HIS A 157 -0.40 -9.77 14.07
CA HIS A 157 0.60 -10.80 13.84
C HIS A 157 -0.08 -12.13 13.50
N ASN A 158 -0.80 -12.21 12.39
CA ASN A 158 -1.54 -13.40 11.99
C ASN A 158 -1.10 -13.96 10.63
N SER A 159 0.14 -13.67 10.25
CA SER A 159 0.81 -14.26 9.09
C SER A 159 1.97 -15.16 9.52
N PRO A 160 2.51 -16.00 8.62
CA PRO A 160 3.64 -16.87 8.90
C PRO A 160 4.99 -16.13 9.03
N GLU A 161 5.00 -14.82 8.83
CA GLU A 161 6.20 -14.00 8.89
C GLU A 161 6.46 -13.52 10.32
N GLU A 162 7.74 -13.48 10.70
CA GLU A 162 8.16 -13.08 12.06
C GLU A 162 8.17 -11.56 12.26
N VAL A 163 8.07 -10.80 11.16
CA VAL A 163 8.18 -9.35 11.20
C VAL A 163 6.80 -8.69 11.27
N PRO A 164 6.53 -7.91 12.31
CA PRO A 164 5.28 -7.18 12.45
C PRO A 164 4.98 -6.30 11.26
N GLY A 165 3.75 -6.40 10.72
CA GLY A 165 3.25 -5.50 9.69
C GLY A 165 3.70 -5.81 8.26
N GLU A 166 4.34 -6.95 8.02
CA GLU A 166 4.66 -7.39 6.65
C GLU A 166 3.42 -7.92 5.93
N HIS A 167 2.76 -8.93 6.52
CA HIS A 167 1.48 -9.45 6.02
C HIS A 167 0.55 -9.62 7.20
N PHE A 168 -0.69 -9.32 7.01
CA PHE A 168 -1.72 -9.58 8.02
C PHE A 168 -3.10 -9.49 7.38
N TYR A 169 -4.12 -9.93 8.11
CA TYR A 169 -5.50 -9.64 7.77
C TYR A 169 -6.26 -9.11 8.99
N VAL A 170 -7.34 -8.43 8.72
CA VAL A 170 -8.30 -7.98 9.71
C VAL A 170 -9.68 -8.47 9.29
N ASP A 171 -10.37 -9.15 10.19
CA ASP A 171 -11.77 -9.52 10.02
C ASP A 171 -12.66 -8.39 10.53
N LEU A 172 -13.46 -7.87 9.64
CA LEU A 172 -14.49 -6.86 9.86
C LEU A 172 -15.86 -7.49 9.61
N PRO A 173 -16.94 -6.86 10.04
CA PRO A 173 -18.26 -7.35 9.71
C PRO A 173 -18.42 -7.53 8.19
N ASN A 174 -18.65 -8.76 7.73
CA ASN A 174 -18.81 -9.15 6.33
C ASN A 174 -17.62 -8.87 5.40
N LEU A 175 -16.46 -8.48 5.92
CA LEU A 175 -15.25 -8.19 5.16
C LEU A 175 -14.03 -8.84 5.81
N ARG A 176 -13.23 -9.58 5.03
CA ARG A 176 -11.83 -9.89 5.35
C ARG A 176 -10.93 -8.96 4.56
N PHE A 177 -10.21 -8.11 5.27
CA PHE A 177 -9.26 -7.17 4.67
C PHE A 177 -7.84 -7.73 4.83
N ILE A 178 -7.23 -8.14 3.72
CA ILE A 178 -5.90 -8.77 3.69
C ILE A 178 -4.87 -7.76 3.21
N ILE A 179 -3.79 -7.61 3.95
CA ILE A 179 -2.69 -6.70 3.63
C ILE A 179 -1.45 -7.50 3.28
N ILE A 180 -0.83 -7.18 2.13
CA ILE A 180 0.35 -7.86 1.63
C ILE A 180 1.48 -6.84 1.44
N ASP A 181 2.58 -7.02 2.16
CA ASP A 181 3.82 -6.33 1.83
C ASP A 181 4.46 -6.93 0.58
N THR A 182 4.54 -6.14 -0.46
CA THR A 182 5.08 -6.55 -1.76
C THR A 182 6.57 -6.27 -1.92
N ASN A 183 7.22 -5.61 -0.98
CA ASN A 183 8.63 -5.26 -1.10
C ASN A 183 9.59 -6.46 -1.06
N PRO A 184 9.41 -7.48 -0.18
CA PRO A 184 10.31 -8.63 -0.14
C PRO A 184 9.97 -9.74 -1.15
N LEU A 185 8.89 -9.63 -1.92
CA LEU A 185 8.39 -10.68 -2.83
C LEU A 185 9.34 -11.10 -3.95
N ILE A 186 10.38 -10.31 -4.24
CA ILE A 186 11.44 -10.70 -5.18
C ILE A 186 12.29 -11.90 -4.70
N ARG A 187 12.15 -12.29 -3.42
CA ARG A 187 12.83 -13.45 -2.84
C ARG A 187 11.94 -14.69 -3.00
N LEU A 188 12.35 -15.66 -3.83
CA LEU A 188 11.54 -16.85 -4.15
C LEU A 188 10.96 -17.61 -2.94
N PRO A 189 11.70 -17.91 -1.86
CA PRO A 189 11.13 -18.59 -0.70
C PRO A 189 10.01 -17.78 -0.02
N TYR A 190 10.16 -16.47 0.00
CA TYR A 190 9.20 -15.54 0.56
C TYR A 190 7.92 -15.50 -0.29
N LEU A 191 8.07 -15.37 -1.60
CA LEU A 191 6.95 -15.39 -2.55
C LEU A 191 6.07 -16.64 -2.38
N THR A 192 6.68 -17.83 -2.30
CA THR A 192 5.93 -19.08 -2.18
C THR A 192 5.13 -19.14 -0.88
N ARG A 193 5.73 -18.76 0.26
CA ARG A 193 5.03 -18.73 1.55
C ARG A 193 3.87 -17.74 1.55
N THR A 194 4.10 -16.54 1.03
CA THR A 194 3.05 -15.51 0.93
C THR A 194 1.89 -15.97 0.05
N LEU A 195 2.15 -16.63 -1.08
CA LEU A 195 1.10 -17.15 -1.95
C LEU A 195 0.29 -18.26 -1.29
N THR A 196 0.93 -19.16 -0.54
CA THR A 196 0.24 -20.20 0.20
C THR A 196 -0.65 -19.59 1.28
N TRP A 197 -0.07 -18.73 2.12
CA TRP A 197 -0.81 -18.02 3.15
C TRP A 197 -2.00 -17.22 2.60
N LEU A 198 -1.79 -16.48 1.49
CA LEU A 198 -2.85 -15.69 0.87
C LEU A 198 -4.05 -16.58 0.47
N ARG A 199 -3.79 -17.70 -0.22
CA ARG A 199 -4.85 -18.62 -0.63
C ARG A 199 -5.61 -19.19 0.56
N GLU A 200 -4.88 -19.70 1.57
CA GLU A 200 -5.48 -20.21 2.80
C GLU A 200 -6.30 -19.15 3.53
N THR A 201 -5.80 -17.93 3.59
CA THR A 201 -6.48 -16.80 4.23
C THR A 201 -7.75 -16.42 3.47
N MET A 202 -7.74 -16.43 2.15
CA MET A 202 -8.93 -16.17 1.32
C MET A 202 -9.96 -17.29 1.45
N GLU A 203 -9.54 -18.55 1.38
CA GLU A 203 -10.42 -19.74 1.56
C GLU A 203 -11.12 -19.73 2.93
N GLN A 204 -10.43 -19.26 3.97
CA GLN A 204 -10.94 -19.17 5.33
C GLN A 204 -11.79 -17.91 5.60
N ALA A 205 -12.14 -17.14 4.59
CA ALA A 205 -12.95 -15.93 4.78
C ALA A 205 -14.38 -16.19 5.29
N ASN A 206 -14.83 -17.44 5.28
CA ASN A 206 -16.11 -17.86 5.88
C ASN A 206 -17.32 -17.06 5.39
N GLY A 207 -17.38 -16.82 4.07
CA GLY A 207 -18.49 -16.09 3.44
C GLY A 207 -18.36 -14.55 3.50
N ARG A 208 -17.31 -14.03 4.13
CA ARG A 208 -16.99 -12.60 4.05
C ARG A 208 -16.52 -12.23 2.65
N LYS A 209 -16.77 -11.00 2.27
CA LYS A 209 -16.11 -10.40 1.12
C LYS A 209 -14.60 -10.31 1.37
N VAL A 210 -13.80 -10.46 0.33
CA VAL A 210 -12.35 -10.43 0.41
C VAL A 210 -11.80 -9.23 -0.34
N VAL A 211 -11.20 -8.32 0.38
CA VAL A 211 -10.44 -7.20 -0.18
C VAL A 211 -8.97 -7.38 0.14
N VAL A 212 -8.12 -7.28 -0.88
CA VAL A 212 -6.67 -7.36 -0.72
C VAL A 212 -6.05 -6.00 -1.01
N MET A 213 -5.21 -5.52 -0.10
CA MET A 213 -4.45 -4.28 -0.28
C MET A 213 -2.95 -4.58 -0.33
N MET A 214 -2.26 -3.94 -1.25
CA MET A 214 -0.81 -4.04 -1.43
C MET A 214 -0.25 -2.73 -1.98
N HIS A 215 1.08 -2.57 -1.91
CA HIS A 215 1.68 -1.37 -2.48
C HIS A 215 1.92 -1.49 -4.00
N HIS A 216 2.68 -2.50 -4.45
CA HIS A 216 3.00 -2.65 -5.87
C HIS A 216 1.86 -3.35 -6.62
N PRO A 217 1.29 -2.74 -7.68
CA PRO A 217 0.16 -3.32 -8.41
C PRO A 217 0.58 -4.50 -9.29
N VAL A 218 -0.28 -5.51 -9.41
CA VAL A 218 -0.07 -6.64 -10.35
C VAL A 218 -0.32 -6.22 -11.80
N LEU A 219 -1.15 -5.21 -12.02
CA LEU A 219 -1.36 -4.55 -13.29
C LEU A 219 -0.91 -3.10 -13.15
N SER A 220 0.22 -2.76 -13.76
CA SER A 220 0.79 -1.42 -13.66
C SER A 220 0.29 -0.51 -14.77
N PRO A 221 -0.35 0.64 -14.46
CA PRO A 221 -0.71 1.66 -15.43
C PRO A 221 0.49 2.48 -15.90
N ALA A 222 1.58 2.52 -15.15
CA ALA A 222 2.72 3.38 -15.43
C ALA A 222 3.62 2.82 -16.53
N LYS A 223 4.04 3.70 -17.45
CA LYS A 223 5.00 3.37 -18.50
C LYS A 223 6.39 3.06 -17.90
N GLY A 224 7.04 2.02 -18.41
CA GLY A 224 8.38 1.63 -17.97
C GLY A 224 8.41 0.85 -16.65
N ARG A 225 7.29 0.66 -15.99
CA ARG A 225 7.18 -0.29 -14.88
C ARG A 225 7.09 -1.71 -15.46
N PHE A 226 7.97 -2.56 -15.01
CA PHE A 226 8.02 -3.96 -15.42
C PHE A 226 7.91 -4.85 -14.19
N ASN A 227 6.82 -5.58 -14.11
CA ASN A 227 6.52 -6.49 -13.02
C ASN A 227 6.37 -7.92 -13.56
N PRO A 228 7.47 -8.62 -13.94
CA PRO A 228 7.34 -9.65 -14.93
C PRO A 228 6.80 -11.00 -14.45
N LEU A 229 7.39 -11.62 -13.48
CA LEU A 229 7.06 -13.03 -13.18
C LEU A 229 6.38 -13.22 -11.83
N ILE A 230 6.75 -12.41 -10.87
CA ILE A 230 6.24 -12.47 -9.51
C ILE A 230 4.75 -12.16 -9.51
N TYR A 231 4.35 -11.17 -10.29
CA TYR A 231 2.97 -10.72 -10.38
C TYR A 231 2.07 -11.66 -11.16
N ALA A 232 2.59 -12.45 -12.10
CA ALA A 232 1.78 -13.46 -12.78
C ALA A 232 1.24 -14.53 -11.80
N ALA A 233 2.07 -14.96 -10.85
CA ALA A 233 1.64 -15.89 -9.80
C ALA A 233 0.61 -15.26 -8.86
N PHE A 234 0.83 -14.00 -8.46
CA PHE A 234 -0.14 -13.26 -7.65
C PHE A 234 -1.42 -12.94 -8.40
N ARG A 235 -1.36 -12.56 -9.67
CA ARG A 235 -2.53 -12.23 -10.45
C ARG A 235 -3.58 -13.35 -10.45
N ASN A 236 -3.15 -14.59 -10.58
CA ASN A 236 -4.07 -15.73 -10.57
C ASN A 236 -4.68 -15.94 -9.17
N ALA A 237 -3.88 -15.82 -8.11
CA ALA A 237 -4.40 -15.94 -6.75
C ALA A 237 -5.35 -14.78 -6.38
N LEU A 238 -4.98 -13.55 -6.75
CA LEU A 238 -5.76 -12.34 -6.46
C LEU A 238 -7.01 -12.19 -7.33
N GLY A 239 -7.10 -12.92 -8.44
CA GLY A 239 -8.29 -12.90 -9.30
C GLY A 239 -9.55 -13.44 -8.62
N GLU A 240 -9.39 -14.14 -7.49
CA GLU A 240 -10.50 -14.68 -6.67
C GLU A 240 -10.95 -13.68 -5.58
N ALA A 241 -10.22 -12.58 -5.37
CA ALA A 241 -10.63 -11.53 -4.44
C ALA A 241 -11.74 -10.67 -5.05
N ASP A 242 -12.67 -10.18 -4.20
CA ASP A 242 -13.73 -9.26 -4.64
C ASP A 242 -13.16 -7.90 -5.09
N LEU A 243 -12.06 -7.45 -4.46
CA LEU A 243 -11.36 -6.21 -4.82
C LEU A 243 -9.86 -6.30 -4.46
N VAL A 244 -9.01 -5.76 -5.31
CA VAL A 244 -7.56 -5.63 -5.07
C VAL A 244 -7.15 -4.18 -5.24
N ILE A 245 -6.63 -3.57 -4.17
CA ILE A 245 -6.25 -2.15 -4.14
C ILE A 245 -4.73 -2.03 -4.05
N ALA A 246 -4.15 -1.17 -4.88
CA ALA A 246 -2.70 -0.93 -4.88
C ALA A 246 -2.37 0.56 -5.05
N GLY A 247 -1.10 0.92 -4.81
CA GLY A 247 -0.52 2.25 -5.02
C GLY A 247 0.64 2.23 -6.03
N HIS A 248 1.77 2.86 -5.67
CA HIS A 248 3.08 2.83 -6.33
C HIS A 248 3.19 3.53 -7.69
N ASP A 249 2.18 3.47 -8.51
CA ASP A 249 2.28 3.91 -9.90
C ASP A 249 1.84 5.36 -10.12
N HIS A 250 1.47 6.06 -9.06
CA HIS A 250 1.09 7.47 -9.06
C HIS A 250 0.09 7.81 -10.17
N SER A 251 -0.89 6.95 -10.36
CA SER A 251 -1.98 7.09 -11.32
C SER A 251 -3.20 6.36 -10.81
N TYR A 252 -4.37 6.79 -11.20
CA TYR A 252 -5.58 6.01 -11.01
C TYR A 252 -5.77 5.04 -12.17
N MET A 253 -6.13 3.80 -11.86
CA MET A 253 -6.53 2.79 -12.84
C MET A 253 -7.57 1.86 -12.24
N ARG A 254 -8.57 1.48 -13.06
CA ARG A 254 -9.44 0.33 -12.77
C ARG A 254 -9.40 -0.68 -13.92
N CYS A 255 -9.19 -1.93 -13.54
CA CYS A 255 -9.38 -3.11 -14.39
C CYS A 255 -9.86 -4.22 -13.44
N ALA A 256 -11.15 -4.29 -13.22
CA ALA A 256 -11.73 -5.13 -12.16
C ALA A 256 -11.17 -6.55 -12.12
N PRO A 257 -10.89 -7.11 -10.93
CA PRO A 257 -11.06 -6.55 -9.59
C PRO A 257 -9.92 -5.61 -9.13
N PHE A 258 -8.97 -5.26 -10.00
CA PHE A 258 -7.76 -4.49 -9.67
C PHE A 258 -7.98 -2.99 -9.79
N VAL A 259 -7.60 -2.25 -8.75
CA VAL A 259 -7.62 -0.79 -8.69
C VAL A 259 -6.26 -0.28 -8.21
N VAL A 260 -5.77 0.80 -8.82
CA VAL A 260 -4.58 1.53 -8.40
C VAL A 260 -4.99 2.94 -8.03
N VAL A 261 -4.54 3.43 -6.87
CA VAL A 261 -4.86 4.76 -6.33
C VAL A 261 -3.61 5.60 -6.11
N ASN A 262 -3.75 6.93 -6.15
CA ASN A 262 -2.66 7.88 -5.88
C ASN A 262 -3.22 9.19 -5.32
N ALA A 263 -2.87 9.53 -4.08
CA ALA A 263 -3.38 10.73 -3.42
C ALA A 263 -2.52 12.00 -3.67
N ALA A 264 -1.20 11.88 -3.64
CA ALA A 264 -0.32 13.05 -3.78
C ALA A 264 1.00 12.76 -4.54
N GLY A 265 1.29 11.50 -4.85
CA GLY A 265 2.47 11.13 -5.63
C GLY A 265 2.50 11.81 -6.99
N GLN A 266 3.69 12.20 -7.45
CA GLN A 266 3.88 12.86 -8.74
C GLN A 266 3.37 11.97 -9.89
N PRO A 267 2.40 12.42 -10.70
CA PRO A 267 1.81 11.59 -11.76
C PRO A 267 2.86 11.04 -12.72
N LYS A 268 2.73 9.75 -13.04
CA LYS A 268 3.61 9.07 -14.01
C LYS A 268 2.93 8.97 -15.36
N GLN A 269 3.76 8.89 -16.43
CA GLN A 269 3.23 8.67 -17.76
C GLN A 269 2.55 7.30 -17.85
N GLN A 270 1.32 7.29 -18.31
CA GLN A 270 0.53 6.06 -18.45
C GLN A 270 0.94 5.25 -19.69
N ARG A 271 0.66 3.96 -19.65
CA ARG A 271 0.82 3.04 -20.80
C ARG A 271 -0.30 3.30 -21.82
N THR A 272 0.04 3.30 -23.09
CA THR A 272 -0.93 3.49 -24.18
C THR A 272 -1.67 2.21 -24.60
N ASN A 273 -1.15 1.03 -24.20
CA ASN A 273 -1.69 -0.28 -24.56
C ASN A 273 -2.25 -1.05 -23.36
N LEU A 274 -2.60 -0.35 -22.30
CA LEU A 274 -3.21 -0.96 -21.11
C LEU A 274 -4.70 -1.22 -21.39
N HIS A 275 -5.13 -2.45 -21.19
CA HIS A 275 -6.55 -2.79 -21.17
C HIS A 275 -7.15 -2.44 -19.82
N ALA A 276 -7.31 -1.17 -19.53
CA ALA A 276 -7.98 -0.66 -18.35
C ALA A 276 -9.35 -0.10 -18.72
N GLU A 277 -10.31 -0.26 -17.83
CA GLU A 277 -11.66 0.28 -18.00
C GLU A 277 -11.68 1.79 -17.76
N VAL A 278 -10.91 2.23 -16.75
CA VAL A 278 -10.73 3.65 -16.41
C VAL A 278 -9.28 3.92 -16.09
N THR A 279 -8.75 5.04 -16.53
CA THR A 279 -7.43 5.56 -16.15
C THR A 279 -7.47 7.07 -15.98
N ASP A 280 -6.79 7.59 -14.97
CA ASP A 280 -6.57 9.03 -14.77
C ASP A 280 -5.22 9.28 -14.11
N SER A 281 -4.64 10.47 -14.30
CA SER A 281 -3.39 10.88 -13.67
C SER A 281 -3.58 11.87 -12.54
N VAL A 282 -4.82 12.27 -12.26
CA VAL A 282 -5.10 13.24 -11.19
C VAL A 282 -4.96 12.59 -9.81
N PRO A 283 -4.57 13.34 -8.79
CA PRO A 283 -4.64 12.89 -7.41
C PRO A 283 -6.07 12.54 -7.00
N VAL A 284 -6.22 11.39 -6.36
CA VAL A 284 -7.52 10.85 -5.97
C VAL A 284 -7.54 10.39 -4.52
N TYR A 285 -8.75 10.34 -3.95
CA TYR A 285 -9.07 9.50 -2.81
C TYR A 285 -10.22 8.59 -3.19
N SER A 286 -10.32 7.46 -2.53
CA SER A 286 -11.43 6.53 -2.77
C SER A 286 -12.14 6.17 -1.48
N VAL A 287 -13.39 5.76 -1.60
CA VAL A 287 -14.19 5.27 -0.47
C VAL A 287 -14.68 3.87 -0.84
N LEU A 288 -14.28 2.90 -0.03
CA LEU A 288 -14.83 1.56 -0.05
C LEU A 288 -15.95 1.50 0.98
N THR A 289 -17.18 1.34 0.52
CA THR A 289 -18.34 1.12 1.37
C THR A 289 -18.70 -0.36 1.37
N VAL A 290 -18.77 -0.97 2.55
CA VAL A 290 -19.23 -2.33 2.76
C VAL A 290 -20.60 -2.26 3.41
N THR A 291 -21.63 -2.79 2.74
CA THR A 291 -22.96 -2.82 3.35
C THR A 291 -23.07 -3.94 4.38
N GLN A 292 -23.83 -3.68 5.42
CA GLN A 292 -24.18 -4.65 6.45
C GLN A 292 -25.63 -5.09 6.21
N PRO A 293 -25.87 -6.19 5.47
CA PRO A 293 -27.22 -6.55 5.13
C PRO A 293 -28.03 -7.00 6.34
N ALA A 294 -29.25 -6.56 6.44
CA ALA A 294 -30.22 -7.10 7.36
C ALA A 294 -30.61 -8.54 6.89
N HIS A 295 -30.33 -9.54 7.74
CA HIS A 295 -30.77 -10.92 7.60
C HIS A 295 -30.54 -11.61 6.24
N SER A 296 -29.51 -12.46 6.17
CA SER A 296 -29.27 -13.44 5.09
C SER A 296 -28.95 -12.92 3.67
N GLN A 297 -28.78 -11.63 3.45
CA GLN A 297 -28.29 -11.11 2.18
C GLN A 297 -26.75 -11.04 2.21
N PRO A 298 -26.06 -11.31 1.10
CA PRO A 298 -24.62 -11.12 1.03
C PRO A 298 -24.26 -9.62 1.14
N ALA A 299 -23.14 -9.32 1.79
CA ALA A 299 -22.60 -7.96 1.80
C ALA A 299 -22.26 -7.49 0.38
N GLU A 300 -22.42 -6.22 0.16
CA GLU A 300 -22.09 -5.57 -1.10
C GLU A 300 -20.90 -4.62 -0.91
N LEU A 301 -20.06 -4.52 -1.92
CA LEU A 301 -18.90 -3.62 -1.93
C LEU A 301 -19.10 -2.56 -3.00
N PHE A 302 -19.03 -1.30 -2.60
CA PHE A 302 -19.03 -0.14 -3.49
C PHE A 302 -17.69 0.58 -3.36
N PHE A 303 -16.95 0.70 -4.44
CA PHE A 303 -15.70 1.45 -4.47
C PHE A 303 -15.89 2.69 -5.34
N LYS A 304 -15.88 3.86 -4.73
CA LYS A 304 -16.06 5.15 -5.40
C LYS A 304 -14.79 5.95 -5.31
N THR A 305 -14.36 6.52 -6.43
CA THR A 305 -13.12 7.31 -6.53
C THR A 305 -13.43 8.74 -6.91
N TYR A 306 -12.80 9.65 -6.19
CA TYR A 306 -13.03 11.08 -6.29
C TYR A 306 -11.71 11.81 -6.52
N ARG A 307 -11.73 12.88 -7.29
CA ARG A 307 -10.61 13.79 -7.43
C ARG A 307 -10.36 14.50 -6.11
N LEU A 308 -9.10 14.51 -5.68
CA LEU A 308 -8.71 15.10 -4.38
C LEU A 308 -9.01 16.60 -4.32
N SER A 309 -8.78 17.35 -5.40
CA SER A 309 -8.88 18.81 -5.43
C SER A 309 -10.30 19.34 -5.20
N ASP A 310 -11.30 18.74 -5.82
CA ASP A 310 -12.68 19.26 -5.84
C ASP A 310 -13.76 18.27 -5.37
N GLY A 311 -13.38 17.01 -5.13
CA GLY A 311 -14.31 15.96 -4.71
C GLY A 311 -15.23 15.46 -5.83
N LEU A 312 -14.92 15.79 -7.10
CA LEU A 312 -15.67 15.24 -8.22
C LEU A 312 -15.47 13.74 -8.33
N MET A 313 -16.56 12.98 -8.33
CA MET A 313 -16.50 11.54 -8.57
C MET A 313 -16.05 11.26 -10.00
N ILE A 314 -14.96 10.51 -10.16
CA ILE A 314 -14.39 10.15 -11.45
C ILE A 314 -14.68 8.71 -11.84
N ASP A 315 -14.93 7.84 -10.87
CA ASP A 315 -15.23 6.43 -11.13
C ASP A 315 -16.03 5.80 -9.99
N SER A 316 -16.73 4.71 -10.31
CA SER A 316 -17.41 3.86 -9.34
C SER A 316 -17.41 2.41 -9.80
N LEU A 317 -17.16 1.50 -8.87
CA LEU A 317 -17.16 0.06 -9.07
C LEU A 317 -18.08 -0.59 -8.03
N TYR A 318 -18.98 -1.45 -8.51
CA TYR A 318 -19.65 -2.43 -7.67
C TYR A 318 -18.84 -3.73 -7.72
N ALA A 319 -18.22 -4.09 -6.62
CA ALA A 319 -17.30 -5.21 -6.56
C ALA A 319 -17.97 -6.45 -5.96
N GLY A 320 -17.60 -7.65 -6.44
CA GLY A 320 -18.06 -8.92 -5.88
C GLY A 320 -19.17 -9.63 -6.64
N HIS A 321 -19.40 -9.29 -7.90
CA HIS A 321 -20.14 -10.09 -8.87
C HIS A 321 -19.15 -10.64 -9.92
N HIS A 322 -18.62 -11.82 -9.70
CA HIS A 322 -17.92 -12.61 -10.71
C HIS A 322 -18.71 -13.87 -11.02
#